data_30b20a3d0e2b5c1eebdef27e148cacf1
#
_entry.id   30b20a3d0e2b5c1eebdef27e148cacf1
#
_cell.length_a   1.000
_cell.length_b   1.000
_cell.length_c   1.000
_cell.angle_alpha   90.00
_cell.angle_beta   90.00
_cell.angle_gamma   90.00
#
_symmetry.space_group_name_H-M   'P 1'
#
loop_
_entity.id
_entity.type
_entity.pdbx_description
1 polymer ?
#
loop_
_entity_poly.entity_id
_entity_poly.type
_entity_poly.pdbx_seq_one_letter_code
_entity_poly.pdbx_strand_id
1 'polypeptide(L)'
;PLGNTAGDATTPLTRDFANQGGNSMFTTWALAGWQGAALESVLPYNTLSTTAQLSDSLAYGQDWAHMQNAYWIDSSDMESVKQMVMQYGAVNIGYQESGGYRNATYNSYYNPSGTGGGHAVTIVGWDDAFSKEHFNQTPKEDGAWLIRNSWGTDSGVNGYFWMSYEAASISSQAFVFD
;
A
#
# COMPACT_ATOMS: atom_id res chain seq x y z
N PRO A 1 5.70 -12.96 -5.89
CA PRO A 1 6.08 -14.14 -5.11
C PRO A 1 7.47 -14.56 -5.49
N LEU A 2 8.38 -14.32 -4.57
CA LEU A 2 9.81 -14.44 -4.77
C LEU A 2 10.35 -15.87 -4.56
N GLY A 3 9.48 -16.78 -4.27
CA GLY A 3 9.92 -18.10 -3.87
C GLY A 3 10.21 -19.06 -5.02
N ASN A 4 10.11 -18.63 -6.25
CA ASN A 4 10.23 -19.55 -7.38
C ASN A 4 11.03 -18.97 -8.52
N THR A 5 12.20 -18.51 -8.22
CA THR A 5 13.22 -18.26 -9.24
C THR A 5 13.71 -19.58 -9.80
N ALA A 6 14.05 -19.61 -11.08
CA ALA A 6 14.58 -20.79 -11.74
C ALA A 6 15.73 -21.40 -10.93
N GLY A 7 15.51 -22.56 -10.35
CA GLY A 7 16.45 -23.24 -9.48
C GLY A 7 16.13 -23.26 -7.98
N ASP A 8 15.12 -22.52 -7.52
CA ASP A 8 14.79 -22.41 -6.10
C ASP A 8 13.47 -23.11 -5.71
N ALA A 9 12.92 -23.87 -6.56
CA ALA A 9 11.50 -24.12 -6.61
C ALA A 9 11.09 -25.54 -6.29
N THR A 10 11.37 -25.97 -5.14
CA THR A 10 10.78 -27.23 -4.66
C THR A 10 9.55 -27.02 -3.77
N THR A 11 9.26 -25.79 -3.37
CA THR A 11 8.12 -25.51 -2.48
C THR A 11 7.01 -24.81 -3.26
N PRO A 12 5.85 -25.45 -3.47
CA PRO A 12 4.68 -24.77 -4.07
C PRO A 12 4.31 -23.55 -3.24
N LEU A 13 4.01 -22.43 -3.90
CA LEU A 13 3.40 -21.29 -3.25
C LEU A 13 2.00 -21.70 -2.78
N THR A 14 1.84 -21.83 -1.49
CA THR A 14 0.54 -22.12 -0.88
C THR A 14 -0.17 -20.83 -0.54
N ARG A 15 -1.48 -20.90 -0.31
CA ARG A 15 -2.26 -19.78 0.22
C ARG A 15 -1.64 -19.19 1.49
N ASP A 16 -1.06 -20.03 2.34
CA ASP A 16 -0.42 -19.61 3.59
C ASP A 16 0.82 -18.74 3.30
N PHE A 17 1.55 -19.02 2.24
CA PHE A 17 2.67 -18.18 1.80
C PHE A 17 2.17 -16.78 1.37
N ALA A 18 1.12 -16.70 0.56
CA ALA A 18 0.55 -15.44 0.11
C ALA A 18 -0.04 -14.60 1.26
N ASN A 19 -0.44 -15.23 2.36
CA ASN A 19 -1.02 -14.59 3.53
C ASN A 19 -0.02 -14.22 4.63
N GLN A 20 1.28 -14.47 4.43
CA GLN A 20 2.29 -14.16 5.46
C GLN A 20 2.60 -12.66 5.61
N GLY A 21 1.97 -11.84 4.77
CA GLY A 21 2.23 -10.40 4.75
C GLY A 21 3.54 -10.05 4.06
N GLY A 22 4.05 -8.88 4.36
CA GLY A 22 5.29 -8.36 3.78
C GLY A 22 5.54 -6.94 4.24
N ASN A 23 6.47 -6.28 3.58
CA ASN A 23 6.74 -4.86 3.77
C ASN A 23 7.34 -4.25 2.50
N SER A 24 7.39 -2.93 2.44
CA SER A 24 7.89 -2.20 1.28
C SER A 24 9.36 -2.45 0.98
N MET A 25 10.17 -2.84 1.98
CA MET A 25 11.57 -3.21 1.77
C MET A 25 11.68 -4.52 0.98
N PHE A 26 10.85 -5.52 1.29
CA PHE A 26 10.82 -6.76 0.51
C PHE A 26 10.37 -6.52 -0.93
N THR A 27 9.39 -5.63 -1.12
CA THR A 27 8.97 -5.18 -2.46
C THR A 27 10.13 -4.50 -3.19
N THR A 28 10.86 -3.61 -2.52
CA THR A 28 12.05 -2.94 -3.08
C THR A 28 13.10 -3.96 -3.53
N TRP A 29 13.45 -4.92 -2.69
CA TRP A 29 14.45 -5.95 -3.04
C TRP A 29 14.01 -6.81 -4.21
N ALA A 30 12.73 -7.17 -4.25
CA ALA A 30 12.16 -7.91 -5.36
C ALA A 30 12.30 -7.18 -6.68
N LEU A 31 11.84 -5.93 -6.71
CA LEU A 31 11.86 -5.12 -7.90
C LEU A 31 13.29 -4.70 -8.30
N ALA A 32 14.19 -4.46 -7.33
CA ALA A 32 15.61 -4.20 -7.58
C ALA A 32 16.36 -5.40 -8.19
N GLY A 33 15.86 -6.62 -7.95
CA GLY A 33 16.33 -7.83 -8.64
C GLY A 33 15.89 -7.93 -10.09
N TRP A 34 15.39 -6.84 -10.68
CA TRP A 34 14.88 -6.74 -12.05
C TRP A 34 13.66 -7.64 -12.32
N GLN A 35 12.91 -7.98 -11.28
CA GLN A 35 11.61 -8.62 -11.41
C GLN A 35 10.58 -7.53 -11.70
N GLY A 36 9.94 -7.60 -12.85
CA GLY A 36 8.95 -6.62 -13.24
C GLY A 36 7.58 -6.86 -12.60
N ALA A 37 6.73 -5.86 -12.69
CA ALA A 37 5.34 -5.98 -12.31
C ALA A 37 4.51 -6.46 -13.51
N ALA A 38 3.66 -7.45 -13.31
CA ALA A 38 2.70 -7.92 -14.30
C ALA A 38 1.40 -7.11 -14.23
N LEU A 39 0.70 -7.01 -15.37
CA LEU A 39 -0.65 -6.43 -15.38
C LEU A 39 -1.63 -7.31 -14.60
N GLU A 40 -2.59 -6.68 -13.92
CA GLU A 40 -3.69 -7.38 -13.24
C GLU A 40 -4.48 -8.29 -14.19
N SER A 41 -4.61 -7.93 -15.48
CA SER A 41 -5.27 -8.76 -16.50
C SER A 41 -4.50 -10.04 -16.84
N VAL A 42 -3.19 -10.06 -16.62
CA VAL A 42 -2.32 -11.22 -16.86
C VAL A 42 -2.22 -12.09 -15.63
N LEU A 43 -2.11 -11.47 -14.45
CA LEU A 43 -2.01 -12.15 -13.16
C LEU A 43 -2.98 -11.52 -12.16
N PRO A 44 -4.28 -11.82 -12.23
CA PRO A 44 -5.26 -11.26 -11.32
C PRO A 44 -4.96 -11.66 -9.87
N TYR A 45 -5.06 -10.70 -8.95
CA TYR A 45 -4.78 -10.91 -7.52
C TYR A 45 -5.62 -12.04 -6.92
N ASN A 46 -6.85 -12.21 -7.36
CA ASN A 46 -7.74 -13.27 -6.88
C ASN A 46 -7.28 -14.69 -7.26
N THR A 47 -6.45 -14.85 -8.29
CA THR A 47 -5.89 -16.16 -8.65
C THR A 47 -4.87 -16.66 -7.63
N LEU A 48 -4.25 -15.74 -6.86
CA LEU A 48 -3.34 -16.09 -5.77
C LEU A 48 -4.06 -16.72 -4.57
N SER A 49 -5.37 -16.57 -4.49
CA SER A 49 -6.20 -17.20 -3.44
C SER A 49 -6.46 -18.69 -3.68
N THR A 50 -6.20 -19.17 -4.87
CA THR A 50 -6.29 -20.59 -5.20
C THR A 50 -4.90 -21.23 -5.09
N THR A 51 -4.84 -22.50 -4.78
CA THR A 51 -3.61 -23.29 -4.64
C THR A 51 -2.86 -23.50 -5.96
N ALA A 52 -3.14 -22.69 -6.96
CA ALA A 52 -2.49 -22.77 -8.25
C ALA A 52 -1.02 -22.35 -8.12
N GLN A 53 -0.13 -23.22 -8.49
CA GLN A 53 1.27 -22.93 -8.67
C GLN A 53 1.41 -21.90 -9.78
N LEU A 54 2.02 -20.74 -9.47
CA LEU A 54 2.33 -19.76 -10.51
C LEU A 54 3.35 -20.37 -11.47
N SER A 55 3.08 -20.26 -12.76
CA SER A 55 4.03 -20.73 -13.77
C SER A 55 5.29 -19.87 -13.76
N ASP A 56 6.47 -20.48 -13.90
CA ASP A 56 7.74 -19.77 -14.05
C ASP A 56 7.72 -18.78 -15.24
N SER A 57 6.93 -19.06 -16.27
CA SER A 57 6.75 -18.15 -17.40
C SER A 57 6.10 -16.81 -17.03
N LEU A 58 5.36 -16.76 -15.91
CA LEU A 58 4.78 -15.52 -15.40
C LEU A 58 5.81 -14.67 -14.64
N ALA A 59 6.88 -15.30 -14.13
CA ALA A 59 7.94 -14.59 -13.42
C ALA A 59 8.92 -13.87 -14.35
N TYR A 60 9.07 -14.32 -15.60
CA TYR A 60 10.13 -13.85 -16.49
C TYR A 60 9.68 -13.42 -17.88
N GLY A 61 8.41 -13.49 -18.22
CA GLY A 61 7.96 -13.24 -19.58
C GLY A 61 6.72 -12.37 -19.71
N GLN A 62 6.22 -11.86 -18.60
CA GLN A 62 4.98 -11.09 -18.57
C GLN A 62 5.14 -9.74 -17.87
N ASP A 63 6.38 -9.27 -17.78
CA ASP A 63 6.71 -8.00 -17.15
C ASP A 63 6.15 -6.85 -17.99
N TRP A 64 5.34 -6.03 -17.35
CA TRP A 64 4.83 -4.79 -17.94
C TRP A 64 5.72 -3.59 -17.63
N ALA A 65 6.22 -3.53 -16.40
CA ALA A 65 7.04 -2.43 -15.92
C ALA A 65 8.16 -2.94 -15.00
N HIS A 66 9.29 -2.26 -15.04
CA HIS A 66 10.43 -2.48 -14.17
C HIS A 66 10.72 -1.21 -13.37
N MET A 67 11.05 -1.38 -12.09
CA MET A 67 11.44 -0.28 -11.23
C MET A 67 12.79 0.27 -11.66
N GLN A 68 12.85 1.58 -11.90
CA GLN A 68 14.08 2.30 -12.20
C GLN A 68 14.76 2.80 -10.93
N ASN A 69 13.95 3.32 -9.99
CA ASN A 69 14.41 3.85 -8.73
C ASN A 69 13.45 3.49 -7.60
N ALA A 70 13.98 3.45 -6.39
CA ALA A 70 13.19 3.44 -5.17
C ALA A 70 13.71 4.51 -4.22
N TYR A 71 12.79 5.27 -3.64
CA TYR A 71 13.11 6.31 -2.69
C TYR A 71 12.49 5.96 -1.34
N TRP A 72 13.23 6.24 -0.30
CA TRP A 72 12.79 6.09 1.07
C TRP A 72 12.81 7.46 1.74
N ILE A 73 11.68 7.88 2.27
CA ILE A 73 11.51 9.17 2.93
C ILE A 73 10.87 8.99 4.31
N ASP A 74 11.04 10.00 5.16
CA ASP A 74 10.34 10.08 6.44
C ASP A 74 8.87 10.48 6.18
N SER A 75 7.92 9.66 6.60
CA SER A 75 6.49 9.94 6.42
C SER A 75 5.99 11.12 7.26
N SER A 76 6.74 11.55 8.27
CA SER A 76 6.43 12.73 9.09
C SER A 76 6.80 14.04 8.40
N ASP A 77 7.66 14.01 7.38
CA ASP A 77 7.95 15.16 6.54
C ASP A 77 6.87 15.31 5.45
N MET A 78 5.78 15.96 5.82
CA MET A 78 4.62 16.13 4.94
C MET A 78 4.95 16.82 3.62
N GLU A 79 5.88 17.78 3.63
CA GLU A 79 6.28 18.49 2.41
C GLU A 79 7.00 17.55 1.44
N SER A 80 7.92 16.75 1.95
CA SER A 80 8.57 15.71 1.14
C SER A 80 7.57 14.70 0.59
N VAL A 81 6.60 14.25 1.39
CA VAL A 81 5.54 13.34 0.93
C VAL A 81 4.71 13.99 -0.18
N LYS A 82 4.26 15.25 -0.02
CA LYS A 82 3.51 15.98 -1.03
C LYS A 82 4.31 16.15 -2.34
N GLN A 83 5.60 16.50 -2.23
CA GLN A 83 6.49 16.61 -3.40
C GLN A 83 6.61 15.27 -4.14
N MET A 84 6.77 14.17 -3.44
CA MET A 84 6.84 12.84 -4.04
C MET A 84 5.52 12.44 -4.71
N VAL A 85 4.37 12.76 -4.10
CA VAL A 85 3.05 12.54 -4.74
C VAL A 85 2.94 13.38 -6.02
N MET A 86 3.37 14.65 -6.01
CA MET A 86 3.34 15.48 -7.22
C MET A 86 4.27 14.96 -8.33
N GLN A 87 5.43 14.46 -7.96
CA GLN A 87 6.44 14.03 -8.93
C GLN A 87 6.18 12.63 -9.48
N TYR A 88 5.77 11.69 -8.62
CA TYR A 88 5.65 10.26 -8.95
C TYR A 88 4.21 9.73 -8.92
N GLY A 89 3.26 10.54 -8.49
CA GLY A 89 1.84 10.21 -8.43
C GLY A 89 1.41 9.41 -7.21
N ALA A 90 2.32 8.75 -6.51
CA ALA A 90 1.97 7.87 -5.41
C ALA A 90 3.12 7.66 -4.40
N VAL A 91 2.78 7.54 -3.11
CA VAL A 91 3.71 7.24 -2.03
C VAL A 91 3.15 6.08 -1.20
N ASN A 92 3.88 4.97 -1.12
CA ASN A 92 3.48 3.81 -0.33
C ASN A 92 3.81 4.01 1.14
N ILE A 93 2.85 3.71 2.01
CA ILE A 93 2.98 3.75 3.47
C ILE A 93 2.42 2.50 4.13
N GLY A 94 2.93 2.18 5.30
CA GLY A 94 2.28 1.26 6.24
C GLY A 94 1.50 2.01 7.30
N TYR A 95 0.41 1.43 7.81
CA TYR A 95 -0.28 1.95 8.99
C TYR A 95 -0.92 0.83 9.80
N GLN A 96 -1.31 1.12 11.03
CA GLN A 96 -2.03 0.18 11.87
C GLN A 96 -3.53 0.38 11.69
N GLU A 97 -4.16 -0.57 11.00
CA GLU A 97 -5.61 -0.55 10.73
C GLU A 97 -6.39 -1.02 11.95
N SER A 98 -7.43 -0.29 12.29
CA SER A 98 -8.45 -0.71 13.25
C SER A 98 -9.80 -0.11 12.85
N GLY A 99 -10.78 -0.96 12.58
CA GLY A 99 -12.10 -0.55 12.10
C GLY A 99 -12.85 0.42 13.02
N GLY A 100 -12.54 0.45 14.31
CA GLY A 100 -13.15 1.37 15.26
C GLY A 100 -12.87 2.85 15.03
N TYR A 101 -11.86 3.16 14.21
CA TYR A 101 -11.47 4.54 13.88
C TYR A 101 -11.97 5.02 12.51
N ARG A 102 -12.73 4.19 11.80
CA ARG A 102 -13.32 4.57 10.49
C ARG A 102 -14.63 5.31 10.68
N ASN A 103 -14.76 6.44 9.99
CA ASN A 103 -16.02 7.17 9.83
C ASN A 103 -16.61 6.87 8.45
N ALA A 104 -17.72 6.14 8.42
CA ALA A 104 -18.34 5.73 7.17
C ALA A 104 -19.04 6.88 6.42
N THR A 105 -19.50 7.91 7.14
CA THR A 105 -20.20 9.05 6.54
C THR A 105 -19.28 9.91 5.68
N TYR A 106 -18.07 10.16 6.18
CA TYR A 106 -17.08 10.99 5.50
C TYR A 106 -15.98 10.17 4.83
N ASN A 107 -16.10 8.84 4.93
CA ASN A 107 -15.10 7.92 4.39
C ASN A 107 -13.68 8.26 4.88
N SER A 108 -13.54 8.44 6.18
CA SER A 108 -12.32 8.94 6.80
C SER A 108 -11.79 8.01 7.89
N TYR A 109 -10.52 8.18 8.24
CA TYR A 109 -9.81 7.38 9.22
C TYR A 109 -8.86 8.23 10.07
N TYR A 110 -8.99 8.12 11.39
CA TYR A 110 -8.05 8.72 12.34
C TYR A 110 -7.84 7.79 13.52
N ASN A 111 -6.64 7.27 13.68
CA ASN A 111 -6.24 6.43 14.81
C ASN A 111 -5.15 7.14 15.64
N PRO A 112 -5.51 7.75 16.77
CA PRO A 112 -4.56 8.43 17.65
C PRO A 112 -3.73 7.49 18.51
N SER A 113 -4.13 6.21 18.63
CA SER A 113 -3.44 5.25 19.51
C SER A 113 -2.24 4.57 18.86
N GLY A 114 -2.18 4.57 17.52
CA GLY A 114 -1.14 3.86 16.79
C GLY A 114 -1.19 2.32 16.89
N THR A 115 -2.30 1.77 17.42
CA THR A 115 -2.47 0.31 17.58
C THR A 115 -3.44 -0.25 16.56
N GLY A 116 -3.22 -1.50 16.13
CA GLY A 116 -4.07 -2.18 15.15
C GLY A 116 -3.32 -3.29 14.42
N GLY A 117 -3.89 -3.77 13.33
CA GLY A 117 -3.23 -4.70 12.40
C GLY A 117 -2.44 -3.96 11.33
N GLY A 118 -1.24 -4.41 11.01
CA GLY A 118 -0.41 -3.80 9.96
C GLY A 118 -1.07 -3.90 8.59
N HIS A 119 -1.13 -2.78 7.86
CA HIS A 119 -1.70 -2.70 6.52
C HIS A 119 -0.90 -1.72 5.65
N ALA A 120 -0.69 -2.09 4.39
CA ALA A 120 -0.01 -1.25 3.41
C ALA A 120 -1.01 -0.59 2.47
N VAL A 121 -0.83 0.71 2.25
CA VAL A 121 -1.68 1.52 1.37
C VAL A 121 -0.84 2.57 0.63
N THR A 122 -1.48 3.35 -0.22
CA THR A 122 -0.79 4.34 -1.03
C THR A 122 -1.42 5.73 -0.90
N ILE A 123 -0.62 6.73 -0.53
CA ILE A 123 -1.02 8.14 -0.62
C ILE A 123 -1.00 8.54 -2.09
N VAL A 124 -2.09 9.10 -2.58
CA VAL A 124 -2.25 9.55 -3.98
C VAL A 124 -2.68 11.01 -4.08
N GLY A 125 -2.83 11.69 -2.96
CA GLY A 125 -3.20 13.09 -2.89
C GLY A 125 -3.39 13.55 -1.45
N TRP A 126 -3.89 14.75 -1.29
CA TRP A 126 -4.20 15.34 0.03
C TRP A 126 -5.21 16.48 -0.10
N ASP A 127 -5.78 16.88 1.04
CA ASP A 127 -6.57 18.09 1.19
C ASP A 127 -6.23 18.75 2.54
N ASP A 128 -5.57 19.90 2.51
CA ASP A 128 -5.15 20.64 3.71
C ASP A 128 -6.36 21.25 4.46
N ALA A 129 -7.50 21.39 3.78
CA ALA A 129 -8.73 21.90 4.36
C ALA A 129 -9.75 20.80 4.74
N PHE A 130 -9.37 19.53 4.64
CA PHE A 130 -10.26 18.43 5.05
C PHE A 130 -10.58 18.56 6.54
N SER A 131 -11.85 18.81 6.85
CA SER A 131 -12.25 19.16 8.21
C SER A 131 -11.98 18.04 9.21
N LYS A 132 -11.37 18.38 10.31
CA LYS A 132 -11.15 17.49 11.46
C LYS A 132 -12.43 16.93 12.07
N GLU A 133 -13.57 17.61 11.89
CA GLU A 133 -14.87 17.14 12.36
C GLU A 133 -15.42 15.94 11.54
N HIS A 134 -14.78 15.61 10.43
CA HIS A 134 -15.14 14.46 9.61
C HIS A 134 -14.59 13.13 10.13
N PHE A 135 -13.87 13.12 11.24
CA PHE A 135 -13.34 11.90 11.86
C PHE A 135 -14.17 11.48 13.08
N ASN A 136 -14.14 10.18 13.44
CA ASN A 136 -14.86 9.67 14.63
C ASN A 136 -14.30 10.24 15.95
N GLN A 137 -13.01 10.51 15.99
CA GLN A 137 -12.35 11.28 17.02
C GLN A 137 -11.74 12.49 16.34
N THR A 138 -11.87 13.66 16.94
CA THR A 138 -11.43 14.91 16.31
C THR A 138 -9.92 15.08 16.47
N PRO A 139 -9.13 15.12 15.37
CA PRO A 139 -7.73 15.56 15.40
C PRO A 139 -7.59 16.99 15.89
N LYS A 140 -6.37 17.47 16.13
CA LYS A 140 -6.13 18.84 16.57
C LYS A 140 -6.35 19.83 15.42
N GLU A 141 -5.86 19.49 14.24
CA GLU A 141 -5.89 20.34 13.05
C GLU A 141 -6.65 19.67 11.90
N ASP A 142 -7.07 20.50 10.94
CA ASP A 142 -7.61 20.04 9.67
C ASP A 142 -6.50 19.40 8.81
N GLY A 143 -6.90 18.67 7.79
CA GLY A 143 -6.01 18.08 6.79
C GLY A 143 -5.99 16.56 6.78
N ALA A 144 -5.94 16.02 5.58
CA ALA A 144 -5.92 14.58 5.36
C ALA A 144 -5.19 14.18 4.08
N TRP A 145 -4.61 12.99 4.12
CA TRP A 145 -4.13 12.27 2.96
C TRP A 145 -5.28 11.57 2.23
N LEU A 146 -5.30 11.63 0.92
CA LEU A 146 -6.15 10.76 0.10
C LEU A 146 -5.42 9.43 -0.11
N ILE A 147 -6.01 8.38 0.39
CA ILE A 147 -5.43 7.03 0.41
C ILE A 147 -6.12 6.14 -0.62
N ARG A 148 -5.32 5.48 -1.47
CA ARG A 148 -5.76 4.34 -2.27
C ARG A 148 -5.58 3.06 -1.47
N ASN A 149 -6.68 2.33 -1.26
CA ASN A 149 -6.68 1.03 -0.60
C ASN A 149 -6.62 -0.13 -1.64
N SER A 150 -6.34 -1.34 -1.17
CA SER A 150 -6.26 -2.58 -1.96
C SER A 150 -7.46 -3.51 -1.77
N TRP A 151 -8.58 -3.01 -1.20
CA TRP A 151 -9.79 -3.82 -0.90
C TRP A 151 -10.87 -3.75 -1.98
N GLY A 152 -10.52 -3.34 -3.20
CA GLY A 152 -11.44 -3.19 -4.30
C GLY A 152 -12.20 -1.86 -4.30
N THR A 153 -12.98 -1.65 -5.37
CA THR A 153 -13.74 -0.39 -5.58
C THR A 153 -14.97 -0.28 -4.69
N ASP A 154 -15.44 -1.36 -4.12
CA ASP A 154 -16.59 -1.37 -3.21
C ASP A 154 -16.20 -0.95 -1.79
N SER A 155 -14.91 -0.82 -1.49
CA SER A 155 -14.40 -0.33 -0.22
C SER A 155 -14.23 1.19 -0.26
N GLY A 156 -14.80 1.88 0.72
CA GLY A 156 -14.76 3.33 0.76
C GLY A 156 -15.49 3.98 -0.42
N VAL A 157 -14.92 5.05 -0.98
CA VAL A 157 -15.42 5.67 -2.21
C VAL A 157 -14.50 5.27 -3.37
N ASN A 158 -14.95 4.32 -4.18
CA ASN A 158 -14.18 3.77 -5.32
C ASN A 158 -12.78 3.22 -4.93
N GLY A 159 -12.64 2.68 -3.71
CA GLY A 159 -11.38 2.16 -3.20
C GLY A 159 -10.49 3.19 -2.52
N TYR A 160 -10.99 4.40 -2.26
CA TYR A 160 -10.25 5.47 -1.60
C TYR A 160 -10.86 5.81 -0.25
N PHE A 161 -10.06 6.41 0.64
CA PHE A 161 -10.51 7.02 1.89
C PHE A 161 -9.56 8.16 2.32
N TRP A 162 -10.02 8.99 3.24
CA TRP A 162 -9.23 10.08 3.82
C TRP A 162 -8.59 9.66 5.14
N MET A 163 -7.30 9.90 5.31
CA MET A 163 -6.57 9.63 6.54
C MET A 163 -6.01 10.92 7.12
N SER A 164 -6.36 11.24 8.38
CA SER A 164 -5.81 12.42 9.05
C SER A 164 -4.28 12.44 9.01
N TYR A 165 -3.70 13.61 8.80
CA TYR A 165 -2.26 13.83 8.94
C TYR A 165 -1.73 13.44 10.32
N GLU A 166 -2.57 13.55 11.34
CA GLU A 166 -2.23 13.23 12.72
C GLU A 166 -2.43 11.76 13.11
N ALA A 167 -2.70 10.88 12.15
CA ALA A 167 -2.87 9.46 12.46
C ALA A 167 -1.55 8.86 12.98
N ALA A 168 -1.46 8.65 14.28
CA ALA A 168 -0.28 8.06 14.95
C ALA A 168 0.01 6.62 14.50
N SER A 169 -0.92 6.03 13.73
CA SER A 169 -0.82 4.69 13.17
C SER A 169 0.05 4.59 11.93
N ILE A 170 0.41 5.71 11.29
CA ILE A 170 1.27 5.74 10.09
C ILE A 170 2.70 5.35 10.49
N SER A 171 3.32 4.45 9.73
CA SER A 171 4.74 4.10 9.90
C SER A 171 5.63 5.32 9.62
N SER A 172 6.78 5.41 10.28
CA SER A 172 7.74 6.50 10.05
C SER A 172 8.42 6.46 8.67
N GLN A 173 8.18 5.40 7.90
CA GLN A 173 8.82 5.16 6.62
C GLN A 173 7.79 5.17 5.50
N ALA A 174 8.09 5.92 4.46
CA ALA A 174 7.34 5.95 3.22
C ALA A 174 8.23 5.62 2.03
N PHE A 175 7.67 5.00 1.00
CA PHE A 175 8.42 4.50 -0.15
C PHE A 175 7.78 4.99 -1.45
N VAL A 176 8.65 5.32 -2.41
CA VAL A 176 8.25 5.63 -3.79
C VAL A 176 8.96 4.68 -4.71
N PHE A 177 8.22 4.11 -5.65
CA PHE A 177 8.73 3.22 -6.69
C PHE A 177 8.52 3.91 -8.05
N ASP A 178 9.64 4.15 -8.77
CA ASP A 178 9.67 4.80 -10.08
C ASP A 178 10.12 3.80 -11.14
#